data_66b4a69e59bf55eeb907a24abd753f49
#
_entry.id   66b4a69e59bf55eeb907a24abd753f49
#
_cell.length_a   1.000
_cell.length_b   1.000
_cell.length_c   1.000
_cell.angle_alpha   90.00
_cell.angle_beta   90.00
_cell.angle_gamma   90.00
#
_symmetry.space_group_name_H-M   'P 1'
#
loop_
_entity.id
_entity.type
_entity.pdbx_description
1 polymer ?
#
loop_
_entity_poly.entity_id
_entity_poly.type
_entity_poly.pdbx_seq_one_letter_code
_entity_poly.pdbx_strand_id
1 'polypeptide(L)'
;MAISSQFYPSAFAAMFNNDNNTGDTYKLMLLANSYTYSDAHTVVADVSSNQISGTGYTTGGATITVSAAQSDDDSKTEFTLGSVLFSSATFTFEKAVVYNSTSNALLLYLDFGAEQDVAGQNYQLNAPSPKPSITPVAI
;
A
#
# COMPACT_ATOMS: atom_id res chain seq x y z
N MET A 1 7.99 13.82 -7.08
CA MET A 1 8.73 12.62 -6.62
C MET A 1 7.94 11.38 -7.00
N ALA A 2 8.61 10.42 -7.58
CA ALA A 2 7.96 9.17 -7.96
C ALA A 2 7.85 8.24 -6.74
N ILE A 3 6.69 7.63 -6.57
CA ILE A 3 6.48 6.62 -5.55
C ILE A 3 6.79 5.27 -6.20
N SER A 4 7.75 4.54 -5.65
CA SER A 4 7.99 3.17 -6.11
C SER A 4 7.08 2.20 -5.38
N SER A 5 6.74 1.11 -6.03
CA SER A 5 5.85 0.11 -5.45
C SER A 5 6.40 -1.29 -5.66
N GLN A 6 6.11 -2.18 -4.72
CA GLN A 6 6.51 -3.57 -4.81
C GLN A 6 5.49 -4.44 -4.10
N PHE A 7 5.05 -5.51 -4.77
CA PHE A 7 4.15 -6.48 -4.16
C PHE A 7 4.91 -7.35 -3.18
N TYR A 8 4.24 -7.70 -2.08
CA TYR A 8 4.76 -8.74 -1.21
C TYR A 8 4.51 -10.09 -1.90
N PRO A 9 5.51 -10.98 -1.93
CA PRO A 9 5.32 -12.30 -2.57
C PRO A 9 4.14 -13.09 -1.99
N SER A 10 3.91 -12.96 -0.68
CA SER A 10 2.77 -13.62 -0.03
C SER A 10 1.42 -13.14 -0.53
N ALA A 11 1.34 -11.95 -1.13
CA ALA A 11 0.08 -11.42 -1.66
C ALA A 11 -0.50 -12.33 -2.75
N PHE A 12 0.34 -12.94 -3.56
CA PHE A 12 -0.12 -13.83 -4.63
C PHE A 12 -0.67 -15.14 -4.08
N ALA A 13 -0.01 -15.71 -3.08
CA ALA A 13 -0.53 -16.89 -2.38
C ALA A 13 -1.85 -16.54 -1.70
N ALA A 14 -1.95 -15.38 -1.09
CA ALA A 14 -3.18 -14.93 -0.45
C ALA A 14 -4.32 -14.78 -1.45
N MET A 15 -4.05 -14.28 -2.64
CA MET A 15 -5.06 -14.20 -3.70
C MET A 15 -5.56 -15.58 -4.09
N PHE A 16 -4.65 -16.52 -4.25
CA PHE A 16 -5.02 -17.89 -4.63
C PHE A 16 -5.82 -18.59 -3.54
N ASN A 17 -5.51 -18.27 -2.27
CA ASN A 17 -6.17 -18.88 -1.10
C ASN A 17 -7.41 -18.10 -0.64
N ASN A 18 -7.88 -17.13 -1.42
CA ASN A 18 -9.02 -16.29 -1.10
C ASN A 18 -8.81 -15.36 0.11
N ASP A 19 -7.59 -15.05 0.45
CA ASP A 19 -7.29 -14.11 1.52
C ASP A 19 -7.15 -12.67 1.02
N ASN A 20 -7.02 -12.48 -0.30
CA ASN A 20 -7.01 -11.17 -0.94
C ASN A 20 -8.00 -11.17 -2.09
N ASN A 21 -9.19 -10.63 -1.85
CA ASN A 21 -10.28 -10.62 -2.82
C ASN A 21 -10.73 -9.21 -3.13
N THR A 22 -11.36 -9.02 -4.27
CA THR A 22 -11.86 -7.69 -4.68
C THR A 22 -12.99 -7.18 -3.79
N GLY A 23 -13.70 -8.07 -3.10
CA GLY A 23 -14.76 -7.67 -2.18
C GLY A 23 -14.28 -7.33 -0.77
N ASP A 24 -13.00 -7.52 -0.49
CA ASP A 24 -12.44 -7.26 0.82
C ASP A 24 -12.15 -5.78 1.02
N THR A 25 -12.02 -5.37 2.28
CA THR A 25 -11.64 -4.01 2.61
C THR A 25 -10.13 -3.91 2.72
N TYR A 26 -9.56 -2.95 2.00
CA TYR A 26 -8.12 -2.69 2.04
C TYR A 26 -7.84 -1.37 2.73
N LYS A 27 -6.72 -1.29 3.42
CA LYS A 27 -6.27 -0.07 4.11
C LYS A 27 -4.84 0.26 3.74
N LEU A 28 -4.56 1.56 3.77
CA LEU A 28 -3.22 2.10 3.60
C LEU A 28 -2.67 2.49 4.96
N MET A 29 -1.59 1.86 5.39
CA MET A 29 -0.90 2.18 6.63
C MET A 29 0.37 2.96 6.32
N LEU A 30 0.56 4.09 6.97
CA LEU A 30 1.77 4.90 6.82
C LEU A 30 2.84 4.40 7.78
N LEU A 31 4.07 4.30 7.29
CA LEU A 31 5.21 3.78 8.04
C LEU A 31 6.34 4.79 8.10
N ALA A 32 7.10 4.74 9.19
CA ALA A 32 8.28 5.57 9.37
C ALA A 32 9.44 5.07 8.50
N ASN A 33 10.48 5.89 8.38
CA ASN A 33 11.68 5.53 7.62
C ASN A 33 12.44 4.34 8.21
N SER A 34 12.12 3.96 9.44
CA SER A 34 12.74 2.79 10.09
C SER A 34 12.28 1.46 9.50
N TYR A 35 11.18 1.45 8.74
CA TYR A 35 10.72 0.21 8.12
C TYR A 35 11.62 -0.17 6.95
N THR A 36 12.02 -1.43 6.90
CA THR A 36 12.75 -2.01 5.79
C THR A 36 11.89 -3.11 5.16
N TYR A 37 11.66 -3.01 3.85
CA TYR A 37 10.90 -4.02 3.12
C TYR A 37 11.58 -5.38 3.22
N SER A 38 10.77 -6.42 3.36
CA SER A 38 11.26 -7.80 3.34
C SER A 38 10.26 -8.70 2.62
N ASP A 39 10.77 -9.55 1.75
CA ASP A 39 9.97 -10.58 1.06
C ASP A 39 9.36 -11.58 2.03
N ALA A 40 9.88 -11.67 3.24
CA ALA A 40 9.39 -12.59 4.25
C ALA A 40 8.18 -12.06 5.02
N HIS A 41 7.87 -10.77 4.88
CA HIS A 41 6.70 -10.20 5.55
C HIS A 41 5.43 -10.68 4.86
N THR A 42 4.45 -11.12 5.63
CA THR A 42 3.22 -11.73 5.09
C THR A 42 1.95 -11.08 5.60
N VAL A 43 1.95 -10.56 6.82
CA VAL A 43 0.77 -9.99 7.47
C VAL A 43 1.09 -8.62 8.05
N VAL A 44 0.03 -7.85 8.33
CA VAL A 44 0.18 -6.47 8.82
C VAL A 44 0.96 -6.40 10.14
N ALA A 45 0.89 -7.44 10.96
CA ALA A 45 1.64 -7.48 12.22
C ALA A 45 3.16 -7.43 12.00
N ASP A 46 3.65 -7.86 10.84
CA ASP A 46 5.07 -7.82 10.53
C ASP A 46 5.59 -6.39 10.30
N VAL A 47 4.70 -5.45 10.02
CA VAL A 47 5.07 -4.06 9.70
C VAL A 47 4.52 -3.03 10.69
N SER A 48 3.52 -3.39 11.49
CA SER A 48 2.78 -2.41 12.31
C SER A 48 3.63 -1.76 13.39
N SER A 49 4.74 -2.37 13.80
CA SER A 49 5.66 -1.74 14.76
C SER A 49 6.33 -0.48 14.21
N ASN A 50 6.33 -0.31 12.90
CA ASN A 50 6.89 0.87 12.24
C ASN A 50 5.81 1.89 11.86
N GLN A 51 4.57 1.67 12.25
CA GLN A 51 3.48 2.58 11.94
C GLN A 51 3.68 3.93 12.61
N ILE A 52 3.38 4.99 11.87
CA ILE A 52 3.46 6.35 12.41
C ILE A 52 2.26 6.64 13.31
N SER A 53 2.33 7.76 14.00
CA SER A 53 1.21 8.34 14.72
C SER A 53 1.23 9.85 14.50
N GLY A 54 0.09 10.49 14.72
CA GLY A 54 0.01 11.94 14.56
C GLY A 54 -1.42 12.39 14.31
N THR A 55 -1.60 13.70 14.35
CA THR A 55 -2.91 14.31 14.10
C THR A 55 -3.35 14.01 12.68
N GLY A 56 -4.61 13.62 12.52
CA GLY A 56 -5.16 13.31 11.20
C GLY A 56 -4.85 11.92 10.69
N TYR A 57 -4.13 11.12 11.46
CA TYR A 57 -3.85 9.72 11.13
C TYR A 57 -4.52 8.81 12.15
N THR A 58 -5.29 7.87 11.66
CA THR A 58 -5.96 6.86 12.51
C THR A 58 -5.11 5.59 12.52
N THR A 59 -4.85 5.07 13.73
CA THR A 59 -4.12 3.80 13.87
C THR A 59 -4.78 2.70 13.04
N GLY A 60 -3.99 2.00 12.27
CA GLY A 60 -4.45 1.00 11.31
C GLY A 60 -4.51 1.52 9.89
N GLY A 61 -4.51 2.84 9.71
CA GLY A 61 -4.49 3.47 8.39
C GLY A 61 -5.88 3.85 7.89
N ALA A 62 -5.93 4.27 6.64
CA ALA A 62 -7.14 4.73 5.98
C ALA A 62 -7.59 3.74 4.92
N THR A 63 -8.92 3.62 4.76
CA THR A 63 -9.48 2.75 3.71
C THR A 63 -9.08 3.25 2.34
N ILE A 64 -8.66 2.31 1.49
CA ILE A 64 -8.27 2.60 0.11
C ILE A 64 -8.94 1.59 -0.81
N THR A 65 -9.35 2.04 -1.99
CA THR A 65 -9.92 1.14 -2.99
C THR A 65 -8.81 0.47 -3.79
N VAL A 66 -9.00 -0.81 -4.06
CA VAL A 66 -8.04 -1.61 -4.86
C VAL A 66 -8.83 -2.38 -5.88
N SER A 67 -8.43 -2.29 -7.15
CA SER A 67 -8.99 -3.10 -8.22
C SER A 67 -7.88 -3.56 -9.13
N ALA A 68 -8.15 -4.61 -9.91
CA ALA A 68 -7.19 -5.17 -10.84
C ALA A 68 -7.85 -5.41 -12.18
N ALA A 69 -7.13 -5.15 -13.26
CA ALA A 69 -7.62 -5.37 -14.61
C ALA A 69 -6.44 -5.64 -15.55
N GLN A 70 -6.75 -6.32 -16.64
CA GLN A 70 -5.79 -6.54 -17.70
C GLN A 70 -5.45 -5.19 -18.35
N SER A 71 -4.18 -4.95 -18.65
CA SER A 71 -3.77 -3.69 -19.27
C SER A 71 -4.26 -3.60 -20.72
N ASP A 72 -4.25 -2.38 -21.28
CA ASP A 72 -4.72 -2.11 -22.62
C ASP A 72 -3.99 -2.92 -23.70
N ASP A 73 -2.72 -3.23 -23.46
CA ASP A 73 -1.93 -4.04 -24.40
C ASP A 73 -1.94 -5.53 -24.08
N ASP A 74 -2.75 -5.95 -23.11
CA ASP A 74 -2.93 -7.34 -22.69
C ASP A 74 -1.65 -8.04 -22.21
N SER A 75 -0.61 -7.25 -21.92
CA SER A 75 0.69 -7.83 -21.54
C SER A 75 0.85 -8.05 -20.04
N LYS A 76 -0.04 -7.45 -19.21
CA LYS A 76 0.11 -7.50 -17.77
C LYS A 76 -1.23 -7.21 -17.08
N THR A 77 -1.28 -7.54 -15.80
CA THR A 77 -2.39 -7.17 -14.92
C THR A 77 -1.99 -5.92 -14.14
N GLU A 78 -2.78 -4.86 -14.26
CA GLU A 78 -2.53 -3.61 -13.54
C GLU A 78 -3.48 -3.48 -12.37
N PHE A 79 -2.95 -2.95 -11.26
CA PHE A 79 -3.73 -2.67 -10.06
C PHE A 79 -3.99 -1.18 -9.98
N THR A 80 -5.24 -0.82 -9.78
CA THR A 80 -5.65 0.58 -9.59
C THR A 80 -5.95 0.81 -8.12
N LEU A 81 -5.23 1.77 -7.53
CA LEU A 81 -5.44 2.19 -6.15
C LEU A 81 -6.15 3.53 -6.15
N GLY A 82 -7.11 3.69 -5.25
CA GLY A 82 -7.75 4.98 -5.04
C GLY A 82 -6.83 5.95 -4.33
N SER A 83 -7.20 7.22 -4.29
CA SER A 83 -6.48 8.21 -3.50
C SER A 83 -7.01 8.23 -2.07
N VAL A 84 -6.16 8.70 -1.13
CA VAL A 84 -6.50 8.83 0.27
C VAL A 84 -6.23 10.25 0.70
N LEU A 85 -7.20 10.87 1.38
CA LEU A 85 -7.06 12.22 1.90
C LEU A 85 -6.93 12.16 3.43
N PHE A 86 -5.86 12.76 3.95
CA PHE A 86 -5.67 12.97 5.37
C PHE A 86 -5.94 14.44 5.67
N SER A 87 -7.00 14.72 6.42
CA SER A 87 -7.44 16.10 6.67
C SER A 87 -6.77 16.66 7.91
N SER A 88 -6.37 17.94 7.83
CA SER A 88 -5.77 18.69 8.95
C SER A 88 -4.67 17.87 9.63
N ALA A 89 -3.76 17.34 8.82
CA ALA A 89 -2.79 16.33 9.25
C ALA A 89 -1.50 16.96 9.74
N THR A 90 -0.91 16.35 10.77
CA THR A 90 0.43 16.66 11.22
C THR A 90 1.11 15.33 11.56
N PHE A 91 1.99 14.87 10.65
CA PHE A 91 2.73 13.65 10.82
C PHE A 91 3.91 13.59 9.84
N THR A 92 4.80 12.64 10.06
CA THR A 92 5.93 12.37 9.18
C THR A 92 5.93 10.90 8.83
N PHE A 93 6.11 10.59 7.55
CA PHE A 93 6.22 9.21 7.08
C PHE A 93 7.14 9.14 5.87
N GLU A 94 7.62 7.96 5.52
CA GLU A 94 8.42 7.78 4.31
C GLU A 94 7.91 6.62 3.47
N LYS A 95 7.23 5.67 4.09
CA LYS A 95 6.80 4.44 3.44
C LYS A 95 5.35 4.16 3.78
N ALA A 96 4.74 3.28 3.01
CA ALA A 96 3.37 2.86 3.28
C ALA A 96 3.18 1.43 2.82
N VAL A 97 2.17 0.77 3.38
CA VAL A 97 1.75 -0.55 2.91
C VAL A 97 0.25 -0.52 2.67
N VAL A 98 -0.17 -1.27 1.66
CA VAL A 98 -1.58 -1.58 1.45
C VAL A 98 -1.79 -3.00 1.92
N TYR A 99 -2.75 -3.20 2.81
CA TYR A 99 -3.04 -4.52 3.33
C TYR A 99 -4.53 -4.78 3.34
N ASN A 100 -4.89 -6.06 3.34
CA ASN A 100 -6.27 -6.49 3.42
C ASN A 100 -6.69 -6.47 4.89
N SER A 101 -7.58 -5.55 5.28
CA SER A 101 -8.00 -5.45 6.69
C SER A 101 -8.98 -6.55 7.09
N THR A 102 -9.52 -7.29 6.13
CA THR A 102 -10.38 -8.43 6.40
C THR A 102 -9.56 -9.66 6.83
N SER A 103 -8.45 -9.91 6.14
CA SER A 103 -7.59 -11.08 6.40
C SER A 103 -6.25 -10.75 7.07
N ASN A 104 -5.90 -9.45 7.14
CA ASN A 104 -4.61 -8.94 7.62
C ASN A 104 -3.43 -9.27 6.69
N ALA A 105 -3.69 -9.76 5.48
CA ALA A 105 -2.65 -10.09 4.53
C ALA A 105 -2.06 -8.84 3.89
N LEU A 106 -0.74 -8.78 3.78
CA LEU A 106 -0.06 -7.69 3.09
C LEU A 106 -0.27 -7.82 1.58
N LEU A 107 -0.41 -6.69 0.89
CA LEU A 107 -0.55 -6.67 -0.56
C LEU A 107 0.63 -5.95 -1.21
N LEU A 108 0.86 -4.70 -0.86
CA LEU A 108 1.74 -3.82 -1.62
C LEU A 108 2.54 -2.92 -0.70
N TYR A 109 3.81 -2.72 -1.03
CA TYR A 109 4.71 -1.79 -0.35
C TYR A 109 4.92 -0.56 -1.24
N LEU A 110 4.85 0.62 -0.63
CA LEU A 110 5.09 1.89 -1.31
C LEU A 110 6.26 2.62 -0.65
N ASP A 111 7.22 3.06 -1.45
CA ASP A 111 8.37 3.82 -0.98
C ASP A 111 8.32 5.22 -1.59
N PHE A 112 8.31 6.24 -0.75
CA PHE A 112 8.24 7.63 -1.17
C PHE A 112 9.63 8.24 -1.43
N GLY A 113 10.69 7.51 -1.12
CA GLY A 113 12.06 7.91 -1.41
C GLY A 113 12.65 8.91 -0.44
N ALA A 114 11.83 9.62 0.31
CA ALA A 114 12.26 10.58 1.32
C ALA A 114 11.12 10.80 2.31
N GLU A 115 11.46 11.26 3.52
CA GLU A 115 10.45 11.56 4.51
C GLU A 115 9.51 12.65 4.02
N GLN A 116 8.22 12.44 4.25
CA GLN A 116 7.17 13.40 3.94
C GLN A 116 6.71 14.03 5.24
N ASP A 117 6.98 15.33 5.41
CA ASP A 117 6.55 16.08 6.58
C ASP A 117 5.26 16.81 6.26
N VAL A 118 4.19 16.49 6.99
CA VAL A 118 2.91 17.15 6.83
C VAL A 118 2.64 17.92 8.11
N ALA A 119 2.38 19.23 7.97
CA ALA A 119 2.28 20.12 9.12
C ALA A 119 1.00 20.97 9.03
N GLY A 120 -0.05 20.53 9.72
CA GLY A 120 -1.30 21.27 9.84
C GLY A 120 -2.04 21.51 8.55
N GLN A 121 -1.97 20.59 7.60
CA GLN A 121 -2.58 20.76 6.27
C GLN A 121 -3.22 19.46 5.81
N ASN A 122 -4.07 19.55 4.80
CA ASN A 122 -4.61 18.36 4.15
C ASN A 122 -3.53 17.74 3.29
N TYR A 123 -3.41 16.42 3.35
CA TYR A 123 -2.46 15.68 2.54
C TYR A 123 -3.19 14.62 1.74
N GLN A 124 -3.13 14.71 0.42
CA GLN A 124 -3.73 13.70 -0.45
C GLN A 124 -2.64 12.81 -1.02
N LEU A 125 -2.76 11.52 -0.75
CA LEU A 125 -1.87 10.51 -1.28
C LEU A 125 -2.51 9.93 -2.52
N ASN A 126 -1.89 10.16 -3.67
CA ASN A 126 -2.37 9.67 -4.95
C ASN A 126 -1.76 8.33 -5.28
N ALA A 127 -2.46 7.58 -6.12
CA ALA A 127 -1.98 6.27 -6.56
C ALA A 127 -0.60 6.38 -7.22
N PRO A 128 0.25 5.36 -7.06
CA PRO A 128 1.55 5.36 -7.72
C PRO A 128 1.40 5.37 -9.25
N SER A 129 2.36 6.00 -9.92
CA SER A 129 2.43 6.03 -11.38
C SER A 129 3.85 5.65 -11.79
N PRO A 130 4.04 4.62 -12.60
CA PRO A 130 3.02 3.77 -13.21
C PRO A 130 2.25 2.92 -12.19
N LYS A 131 1.11 2.39 -12.61
CA LYS A 131 0.30 1.51 -11.76
C LYS A 131 1.09 0.26 -11.39
N PRO A 132 0.95 -0.23 -10.14
CA PRO A 132 1.52 -1.53 -9.79
C PRO A 132 0.99 -2.60 -10.73
N SER A 133 1.87 -3.47 -11.19
CA SER A 133 1.48 -4.45 -12.20
C SER A 133 2.21 -5.78 -12.02
N ILE A 134 1.58 -6.82 -12.52
CA ILE A 134 2.16 -8.15 -12.62
C ILE A 134 2.32 -8.48 -14.10
N THR A 135 3.54 -8.70 -14.54
CA THR A 135 3.85 -9.06 -15.92
C THR A 135 4.25 -10.53 -15.97
N PRO A 136 3.51 -11.37 -16.74
CA PRO A 136 3.92 -12.75 -16.91
C PRO A 136 5.29 -12.83 -17.58
N VAL A 137 6.08 -13.82 -17.16
CA VAL A 137 7.41 -14.06 -17.74
C VAL A 137 7.29 -15.21 -18.70
N ALA A 138 7.74 -15.01 -19.95
CA ALA A 138 7.78 -16.08 -20.93
C ALA A 138 8.83 -17.11 -20.53
N ILE A 139 8.48 -18.37 -20.67
CA ILE A 139 9.36 -19.50 -20.34
C ILE A 139 9.90 -20.12 -21.61
#